data_6c10620586fb616c966abf5dc4a21fa3
#
_entry.id   6c10620586fb616c966abf5dc4a21fa3
#
_cell.length_a   1.000
_cell.length_b   1.000
_cell.length_c   1.000
_cell.angle_alpha   90.00
_cell.angle_beta   90.00
_cell.angle_gamma   90.00
#
_symmetry.space_group_name_H-M   'P 1'
#
loop_
_entity.id
_entity.type
_entity.pdbx_description
1 polymer ?
#
loop_
_entity_poly.entity_id
_entity_poly.type
_entity_poly.pdbx_seq_one_letter_code
_entity_poly.pdbx_strand_id
1 'polypeptide(L)'
;PTASDHPNVVPTEKGRAVSKYPLAACMCLHYAPHMNDDHRHRILHAAARVYAQHGWRGATTRRIAEEAGVNEVTLFRQFGSKDALLDLMMHECSRVEQDATFPQEPVDPEQELLDWVTVHHTALVGMRAIVRQMMGDAEEHPDAADCATHGPSAAMAHVREYVVRLRRHGWITESGEASPGEVRAAATMLMGAVFADGMNRDIMPTMFTQPVPETLRAYVRIFLRGVGALQEQAHRAARTIEQQKTSNTVPK
;
A
#
# COMPACT_ATOMS: atom_id res chain seq x y z
N PRO A 1 20.26 -30.95 24.15
CA PRO A 1 20.27 -30.25 22.94
C PRO A 1 19.14 -29.25 22.98
N THR A 2 19.50 -28.07 22.91
CA THR A 2 18.88 -26.84 23.33
C THR A 2 17.76 -26.40 22.38
N ALA A 3 16.58 -26.13 22.95
CA ALA A 3 15.46 -25.44 22.30
C ALA A 3 15.88 -24.00 21.96
N SER A 4 15.75 -23.61 20.71
CA SER A 4 15.90 -22.22 20.27
C SER A 4 14.59 -21.46 20.54
N ASP A 5 14.66 -20.53 21.48
CA ASP A 5 13.63 -19.51 21.74
C ASP A 5 13.40 -18.64 20.51
N HIS A 6 12.25 -18.77 19.86
CA HIS A 6 11.70 -17.78 18.95
C HIS A 6 10.64 -16.97 19.72
N PRO A 7 10.89 -15.71 20.05
CA PRO A 7 9.92 -14.88 20.74
C PRO A 7 8.94 -14.31 19.73
N ASN A 8 7.78 -14.89 19.53
CA ASN A 8 6.61 -14.15 19.00
C ASN A 8 5.42 -15.01 18.56
N VAL A 9 5.25 -16.23 19.09
CA VAL A 9 4.05 -17.05 18.83
C VAL A 9 3.35 -17.38 20.14
N VAL A 10 2.09 -16.97 20.28
CA VAL A 10 1.23 -17.41 21.38
C VAL A 10 0.31 -18.49 20.82
N PRO A 11 0.34 -19.72 21.33
CA PRO A 11 -0.53 -20.78 20.86
C PRO A 11 -1.98 -20.56 21.38
N THR A 12 -2.96 -20.68 20.48
CA THR A 12 -4.37 -20.82 20.86
C THR A 12 -4.79 -22.28 20.78
N GLU A 13 -5.79 -22.68 21.54
CA GLU A 13 -6.27 -24.08 21.72
C GLU A 13 -6.70 -24.81 20.43
N LYS A 14 -6.57 -24.22 19.25
CA LYS A 14 -6.92 -24.83 17.95
C LYS A 14 -5.79 -24.80 16.91
N GLY A 15 -4.55 -24.64 17.35
CA GLY A 15 -3.38 -24.89 16.46
C GLY A 15 -3.22 -23.92 15.27
N ARG A 16 -3.91 -22.79 15.24
CA ARG A 16 -3.75 -21.76 14.19
C ARG A 16 -3.03 -20.56 14.79
N ALA A 17 -1.83 -20.27 14.31
CA ALA A 17 -1.09 -19.09 14.72
C ALA A 17 -1.86 -17.82 14.33
N VAL A 18 -2.32 -17.06 15.32
CA VAL A 18 -2.92 -15.75 15.08
C VAL A 18 -1.80 -14.71 15.12
N SER A 19 -1.69 -13.91 14.05
CA SER A 19 -0.74 -12.81 13.94
C SER A 19 -0.86 -11.85 15.14
N LYS A 20 0.28 -11.47 15.72
CA LYS A 20 0.38 -10.54 16.87
C LYS A 20 0.01 -9.10 16.55
N TYR A 21 -0.28 -8.79 15.29
CA TYR A 21 -0.69 -7.44 14.89
C TYR A 21 -2.21 -7.33 14.98
N PRO A 22 -2.73 -6.49 15.87
CA PRO A 22 -4.17 -6.29 15.93
C PRO A 22 -4.65 -5.71 14.59
N LEU A 23 -5.73 -6.28 14.06
CA LEU A 23 -6.50 -5.75 12.92
C LEU A 23 -6.93 -4.27 13.10
N ALA A 24 -6.74 -3.72 14.29
CA ALA A 24 -6.93 -2.31 14.63
C ALA A 24 -5.99 -1.35 13.88
N ALA A 25 -4.95 -1.85 13.20
CA ALA A 25 -4.04 -1.06 12.37
C ALA A 25 -4.49 -0.97 10.90
N CYS A 26 -5.69 -1.42 10.56
CA CYS A 26 -6.29 -1.10 9.26
C CYS A 26 -6.57 0.42 9.23
N MET A 27 -5.63 1.18 8.68
CA MET A 27 -5.68 2.65 8.61
C MET A 27 -6.85 3.17 7.75
N CYS A 28 -7.58 2.31 7.06
CA CYS A 28 -8.80 2.64 6.32
C CYS A 28 -9.86 3.35 7.17
N LEU A 29 -9.64 3.47 8.47
CA LEU A 29 -10.67 3.76 9.46
C LEU A 29 -10.36 4.98 10.34
N HIS A 30 -9.35 5.78 9.95
CA HIS A 30 -9.02 7.05 10.62
C HIS A 30 -9.70 8.27 9.97
N TYR A 31 -10.94 8.12 9.51
CA TYR A 31 -11.75 9.28 9.13
C TYR A 31 -12.54 9.79 10.34
N ALA A 32 -12.45 11.09 10.61
CA ALA A 32 -13.13 11.73 11.75
C ALA A 32 -14.67 11.56 11.67
N PRO A 33 -15.34 11.20 12.78
CA PRO A 33 -16.75 10.81 12.74
C PRO A 33 -17.67 12.03 12.67
N HIS A 34 -18.50 12.09 11.62
CA HIS A 34 -19.80 12.77 11.72
C HIS A 34 -20.80 11.78 12.34
N MET A 35 -21.58 12.19 13.31
CA MET A 35 -22.39 11.33 14.21
C MET A 35 -23.38 10.35 13.54
N ASN A 36 -23.69 10.47 12.25
CA ASN A 36 -24.50 9.52 11.48
C ASN A 36 -23.64 8.45 10.78
N ASP A 37 -22.32 8.66 10.73
CA ASP A 37 -21.33 7.82 10.07
C ASP A 37 -20.82 6.67 10.97
N ASP A 38 -20.99 6.80 12.29
CA ASP A 38 -20.43 5.87 13.26
C ASP A 38 -20.99 4.43 13.10
N HIS A 39 -22.29 4.30 12.83
CA HIS A 39 -22.92 2.98 12.60
C HIS A 39 -22.46 2.35 11.28
N ARG A 40 -22.36 3.15 10.21
CA ARG A 40 -21.92 2.68 8.89
C ARG A 40 -20.48 2.19 8.95
N HIS A 41 -19.58 2.98 9.53
CA HIS A 41 -18.17 2.62 9.69
C HIS A 41 -18.01 1.37 10.58
N ARG A 42 -18.73 1.26 11.68
CA ARG A 42 -18.69 0.07 12.54
C ARG A 42 -19.09 -1.20 11.77
N ILE A 43 -20.11 -1.14 10.91
CA ILE A 43 -20.52 -2.29 10.09
C ILE A 43 -19.44 -2.63 9.05
N LEU A 44 -18.85 -1.64 8.38
CA LEU A 44 -17.76 -1.86 7.41
C LEU A 44 -16.54 -2.47 8.09
N HIS A 45 -16.17 -2.00 9.28
CA HIS A 45 -15.10 -2.59 10.09
C HIS A 45 -15.37 -4.05 10.48
N ALA A 46 -16.60 -4.32 10.92
CA ALA A 46 -16.99 -5.67 11.26
C ALA A 46 -16.96 -6.57 10.02
N ALA A 47 -17.44 -6.08 8.88
CA ALA A 47 -17.37 -6.79 7.60
C ALA A 47 -15.93 -7.14 7.21
N ALA A 48 -14.99 -6.18 7.34
CA ALA A 48 -13.58 -6.39 7.07
C ALA A 48 -12.96 -7.48 7.98
N ARG A 49 -13.24 -7.45 9.28
CA ARG A 49 -12.76 -8.47 10.23
C ARG A 49 -13.34 -9.86 9.93
N VAL A 50 -14.65 -9.93 9.71
CA VAL A 50 -15.34 -11.19 9.41
C VAL A 50 -14.86 -11.77 8.08
N TYR A 51 -14.71 -10.91 7.05
CA TYR A 51 -14.18 -11.32 5.75
C TYR A 51 -12.75 -11.86 5.85
N ALA A 52 -11.86 -11.14 6.53
CA ALA A 52 -10.47 -11.56 6.73
C ALA A 52 -10.34 -12.92 7.43
N GLN A 53 -11.32 -13.30 8.26
CA GLN A 53 -11.31 -14.57 9.03
C GLN A 53 -12.02 -15.71 8.31
N HIS A 54 -13.06 -15.41 7.54
CA HIS A 54 -14.00 -16.41 7.06
C HIS A 54 -14.18 -16.42 5.54
N GLY A 55 -13.58 -15.48 4.82
CA GLY A 55 -13.72 -15.31 3.38
C GLY A 55 -15.12 -14.91 2.92
N TRP A 56 -15.30 -14.85 1.61
CA TRP A 56 -16.57 -14.45 1.00
C TRP A 56 -17.75 -15.29 1.47
N ARG A 57 -17.62 -16.62 1.44
CA ARG A 57 -18.70 -17.53 1.83
C ARG A 57 -19.04 -17.44 3.30
N GLY A 58 -18.03 -17.28 4.15
CA GLY A 58 -18.19 -17.25 5.60
C GLY A 58 -18.57 -15.88 6.16
N ALA A 59 -18.42 -14.80 5.41
CA ALA A 59 -18.82 -13.43 5.77
C ALA A 59 -20.35 -13.26 5.61
N THR A 60 -21.13 -13.97 6.45
CA THR A 60 -22.60 -13.86 6.42
C THR A 60 -23.07 -12.57 7.08
N THR A 61 -24.20 -12.02 6.60
CA THR A 61 -24.83 -10.81 7.18
C THR A 61 -25.08 -10.93 8.68
N ARG A 62 -25.48 -12.12 9.13
CA ARG A 62 -25.66 -12.43 10.56
C ARG A 62 -24.37 -12.27 11.35
N ARG A 63 -23.26 -12.87 10.89
CA ARG A 63 -21.95 -12.73 11.58
C ARG A 63 -21.46 -11.28 11.59
N ILE A 64 -21.64 -10.58 10.48
CA ILE A 64 -21.25 -9.17 10.38
C ILE A 64 -22.10 -8.32 11.35
N ALA A 65 -23.39 -8.57 11.44
CA ALA A 65 -24.28 -7.86 12.36
C ALA A 65 -23.92 -8.16 13.84
N GLU A 66 -23.66 -9.41 14.17
CA GLU A 66 -23.19 -9.83 15.51
C GLU A 66 -21.86 -9.14 15.86
N GLU A 67 -20.88 -9.13 14.96
CA GLU A 67 -19.58 -8.48 15.14
C GLU A 67 -19.69 -6.94 15.24
N ALA A 68 -20.62 -6.33 14.52
CA ALA A 68 -20.88 -4.89 14.54
C ALA A 68 -21.72 -4.44 15.75
N GLY A 69 -22.34 -5.38 16.48
CA GLY A 69 -23.26 -5.07 17.56
C GLY A 69 -24.56 -4.40 17.07
N VAL A 70 -25.06 -4.80 15.90
CA VAL A 70 -26.30 -4.29 15.30
C VAL A 70 -27.27 -5.41 14.95
N ASN A 71 -28.54 -5.05 14.70
CA ASN A 71 -29.50 -6.02 14.19
C ASN A 71 -29.25 -6.24 12.68
N GLU A 72 -29.38 -7.47 12.21
CA GLU A 72 -29.24 -7.84 10.80
C GLU A 72 -30.19 -7.04 9.90
N VAL A 73 -31.39 -6.71 10.35
CA VAL A 73 -32.34 -5.85 9.65
C VAL A 73 -31.76 -4.44 9.40
N THR A 74 -30.97 -3.92 10.36
CA THR A 74 -30.28 -2.63 10.21
C THR A 74 -29.25 -2.69 9.10
N LEU A 75 -28.50 -3.79 9.02
CA LEU A 75 -27.52 -4.04 7.98
C LEU A 75 -28.19 -4.06 6.60
N PHE A 76 -29.25 -4.85 6.42
CA PHE A 76 -30.01 -4.91 5.16
C PHE A 76 -30.59 -3.56 4.75
N ARG A 77 -31.12 -2.78 5.70
CA ARG A 77 -31.67 -1.45 5.41
C ARG A 77 -30.60 -0.47 4.95
N GLN A 78 -29.33 -0.58 5.42
CA GLN A 78 -28.25 0.34 5.06
C GLN A 78 -27.53 -0.05 3.77
N PHE A 79 -27.35 -1.32 3.50
CA PHE A 79 -26.49 -1.83 2.44
C PHE A 79 -27.23 -2.65 1.37
N GLY A 80 -28.48 -3.05 1.64
CA GLY A 80 -29.33 -3.79 0.70
C GLY A 80 -28.99 -5.26 0.57
N SER A 81 -27.72 -5.63 0.37
CA SER A 81 -27.28 -7.01 0.24
C SER A 81 -25.91 -7.22 0.90
N LYS A 82 -25.53 -8.49 1.09
CA LYS A 82 -24.20 -8.88 1.52
C LYS A 82 -23.14 -8.41 0.52
N ASP A 83 -23.39 -8.63 -0.76
CA ASP A 83 -22.43 -8.33 -1.82
C ASP A 83 -22.16 -6.83 -1.88
N ALA A 84 -23.23 -6.00 -1.89
CA ALA A 84 -23.08 -4.55 -1.82
C ALA A 84 -22.33 -4.04 -0.56
N LEU A 85 -22.50 -4.70 0.57
CA LEU A 85 -21.75 -4.40 1.79
C LEU A 85 -20.27 -4.73 1.64
N LEU A 86 -19.94 -5.92 1.10
CA LEU A 86 -18.56 -6.36 0.92
C LEU A 86 -17.85 -5.53 -0.17
N ASP A 87 -18.52 -5.21 -1.26
CA ASP A 87 -17.98 -4.32 -2.31
C ASP A 87 -17.64 -2.95 -1.74
N LEU A 88 -18.57 -2.37 -0.97
CA LEU A 88 -18.33 -1.08 -0.34
C LEU A 88 -17.18 -1.13 0.67
N MET A 89 -17.08 -2.19 1.47
CA MET A 89 -15.98 -2.41 2.41
C MET A 89 -14.64 -2.48 1.66
N MET A 90 -14.57 -3.18 0.54
CA MET A 90 -13.37 -3.27 -0.29
C MET A 90 -12.98 -1.92 -0.89
N HIS A 91 -13.97 -1.15 -1.38
CA HIS A 91 -13.74 0.21 -1.88
C HIS A 91 -13.20 1.15 -0.80
N GLU A 92 -13.78 1.12 0.40
CA GLU A 92 -13.29 1.95 1.51
C GLU A 92 -11.87 1.54 1.94
N CYS A 93 -11.55 0.25 1.92
CA CYS A 93 -10.18 -0.23 2.18
C CYS A 93 -9.15 0.30 1.15
N SER A 94 -9.55 0.47 -0.11
CA SER A 94 -8.67 0.97 -1.17
C SER A 94 -8.51 2.51 -1.18
N ARG A 95 -9.36 3.26 -0.48
CA ARG A 95 -9.35 4.74 -0.52
C ARG A 95 -8.10 5.37 0.09
N VAL A 96 -7.53 4.78 1.13
CA VAL A 96 -6.32 5.31 1.79
C VAL A 96 -5.15 5.40 0.81
N GLU A 97 -5.07 4.47 -0.15
CA GLU A 97 -4.03 4.48 -1.17
C GLU A 97 -4.25 5.59 -2.23
N GLN A 98 -5.50 6.03 -2.41
CA GLN A 98 -5.85 7.05 -3.42
C GLN A 98 -5.54 8.48 -2.96
N ASP A 99 -5.51 8.73 -1.65
CA ASP A 99 -5.25 10.06 -1.08
C ASP A 99 -3.75 10.41 -1.05
N ALA A 100 -2.86 9.42 -1.18
CA ALA A 100 -1.43 9.65 -1.26
C ALA A 100 -1.04 10.17 -2.66
N THR A 101 -0.77 11.47 -2.77
CA THR A 101 -0.41 12.13 -4.02
C THR A 101 1.04 12.62 -4.01
N PHE A 102 1.65 12.69 -5.19
CA PHE A 102 2.97 13.30 -5.37
C PHE A 102 2.86 14.83 -5.51
N PRO A 103 3.90 15.59 -5.11
CA PRO A 103 3.93 17.03 -5.31
C PRO A 103 3.88 17.40 -6.80
N GLN A 104 3.33 18.56 -7.10
CA GLN A 104 3.29 19.08 -8.47
C GLN A 104 4.67 19.51 -8.96
N GLU A 105 5.51 20.03 -8.05
CA GLU A 105 6.89 20.45 -8.29
C GLU A 105 7.82 19.53 -7.48
N PRO A 106 8.46 18.53 -8.12
CA PRO A 106 9.39 17.63 -7.44
C PRO A 106 10.64 18.36 -6.95
N VAL A 107 11.00 18.16 -5.69
CA VAL A 107 12.17 18.76 -5.01
C VAL A 107 13.20 17.69 -4.63
N ASP A 108 12.71 16.57 -4.08
CA ASP A 108 13.52 15.40 -3.71
C ASP A 108 12.83 14.11 -4.15
N PRO A 109 13.05 13.69 -5.40
CA PRO A 109 12.38 12.50 -5.94
C PRO A 109 12.60 11.22 -5.13
N GLU A 110 13.75 11.05 -4.48
CA GLU A 110 14.01 9.86 -3.66
C GLU A 110 13.13 9.88 -2.41
N GLN A 111 13.09 11.01 -1.69
CA GLN A 111 12.31 11.08 -0.46
C GLN A 111 10.80 11.10 -0.75
N GLU A 112 10.36 11.83 -1.77
CA GLU A 112 8.94 11.91 -2.17
C GLU A 112 8.38 10.52 -2.54
N LEU A 113 9.14 9.76 -3.33
CA LEU A 113 8.73 8.41 -3.71
C LEU A 113 8.84 7.43 -2.52
N LEU A 114 9.83 7.60 -1.63
CA LEU A 114 9.97 6.79 -0.43
C LEU A 114 8.78 6.99 0.52
N ASP A 115 8.38 8.24 0.76
CA ASP A 115 7.23 8.56 1.60
C ASP A 115 5.96 7.94 1.01
N TRP A 116 5.77 8.07 -0.29
CA TRP A 116 4.63 7.52 -1.00
C TRP A 116 4.58 5.98 -0.93
N VAL A 117 5.66 5.27 -1.22
CA VAL A 117 5.68 3.80 -1.12
C VAL A 117 5.57 3.32 0.32
N THR A 118 6.02 4.11 1.30
CA THR A 118 5.88 3.79 2.73
C THR A 118 4.42 3.80 3.16
N VAL A 119 3.64 4.78 2.70
CA VAL A 119 2.18 4.82 2.94
C VAL A 119 1.51 3.58 2.35
N HIS A 120 1.80 3.26 1.09
CA HIS A 120 1.23 2.10 0.40
C HIS A 120 1.63 0.77 1.05
N HIS A 121 2.90 0.61 1.42
CA HIS A 121 3.38 -0.59 2.13
C HIS A 121 2.67 -0.75 3.48
N THR A 122 2.54 0.34 4.24
CA THR A 122 1.88 0.34 5.56
C THR A 122 0.41 -0.05 5.43
N ALA A 123 -0.29 0.51 4.44
CA ALA A 123 -1.68 0.17 4.14
C ALA A 123 -1.82 -1.32 3.76
N LEU A 124 -0.96 -1.84 2.88
CA LEU A 124 -0.92 -3.26 2.51
C LEU A 124 -0.72 -4.17 3.72
N VAL A 125 0.23 -3.85 4.60
CA VAL A 125 0.48 -4.61 5.83
C VAL A 125 -0.77 -4.64 6.72
N GLY A 126 -1.47 -3.50 6.85
CA GLY A 126 -2.72 -3.39 7.60
C GLY A 126 -3.86 -4.23 7.01
N MET A 127 -3.93 -4.32 5.69
CA MET A 127 -4.98 -5.04 4.95
C MET A 127 -4.59 -6.48 4.56
N ARG A 128 -3.41 -6.96 4.95
CA ARG A 128 -2.82 -8.23 4.49
C ARG A 128 -3.79 -9.42 4.56
N ALA A 129 -4.52 -9.56 5.66
CA ALA A 129 -5.45 -10.67 5.84
C ALA A 129 -6.62 -10.61 4.84
N ILE A 130 -7.13 -9.40 4.59
CA ILE A 130 -8.21 -9.16 3.61
C ILE A 130 -7.70 -9.47 2.19
N VAL A 131 -6.54 -8.91 1.83
CA VAL A 131 -5.95 -9.08 0.48
C VAL A 131 -5.64 -10.56 0.20
N ARG A 132 -5.08 -11.29 1.16
CA ARG A 132 -4.84 -12.74 1.02
C ARG A 132 -6.12 -13.52 0.82
N GLN A 133 -7.18 -13.16 1.55
CA GLN A 133 -8.48 -13.80 1.41
C GLN A 133 -9.09 -13.48 0.04
N MET A 134 -9.02 -12.22 -0.42
CA MET A 134 -9.48 -11.82 -1.76
C MET A 134 -8.76 -12.59 -2.87
N MET A 135 -7.44 -12.75 -2.77
CA MET A 135 -6.67 -13.53 -3.74
C MET A 135 -7.09 -14.99 -3.76
N GLY A 136 -7.42 -15.57 -2.59
CA GLY A 136 -7.93 -16.94 -2.50
C GLY A 136 -9.35 -17.09 -3.05
N ASP A 137 -10.19 -16.09 -2.89
CA ASP A 137 -11.59 -16.12 -3.35
C ASP A 137 -11.72 -15.71 -4.85
N ALA A 138 -10.68 -15.14 -5.47
CA ALA A 138 -10.75 -14.50 -6.80
C ALA A 138 -11.19 -15.44 -7.93
N GLU A 139 -10.86 -16.73 -7.84
CA GLU A 139 -11.28 -17.74 -8.86
C GLU A 139 -12.79 -18.03 -8.76
N GLU A 140 -13.37 -18.00 -7.56
CA GLU A 140 -14.79 -18.29 -7.33
C GLU A 140 -15.68 -17.06 -7.42
N HIS A 141 -15.11 -15.87 -7.20
CA HIS A 141 -15.79 -14.56 -7.16
C HIS A 141 -15.04 -13.52 -8.00
N PRO A 142 -15.20 -13.54 -9.34
CA PRO A 142 -14.52 -12.60 -10.25
C PRO A 142 -14.78 -11.12 -9.93
N ASP A 143 -15.99 -10.77 -9.46
CA ASP A 143 -16.34 -9.40 -9.07
C ASP A 143 -15.48 -8.89 -7.91
N ALA A 144 -15.09 -9.77 -6.98
CA ALA A 144 -14.13 -9.44 -5.92
C ALA A 144 -12.72 -9.16 -6.48
N ALA A 145 -12.34 -9.83 -7.57
CA ALA A 145 -11.08 -9.60 -8.26
C ALA A 145 -11.01 -8.21 -8.92
N ASP A 146 -12.12 -7.71 -9.44
CA ASP A 146 -12.19 -6.36 -10.02
C ASP A 146 -11.92 -5.28 -8.96
N CYS A 147 -12.51 -5.41 -7.76
CA CYS A 147 -12.21 -4.52 -6.64
C CYS A 147 -10.72 -4.59 -6.23
N ALA A 148 -10.12 -5.79 -6.24
CA ALA A 148 -8.70 -5.98 -5.91
C ALA A 148 -7.74 -5.30 -6.89
N THR A 149 -8.16 -5.04 -8.13
CA THR A 149 -7.32 -4.44 -9.18
C THR A 149 -7.38 -2.92 -9.23
N HIS A 150 -8.42 -2.28 -8.71
CA HIS A 150 -8.60 -0.82 -8.79
C HIS A 150 -7.51 -0.06 -8.03
N GLY A 151 -7.22 -0.40 -6.78
CA GLY A 151 -6.17 0.24 -5.96
C GLY A 151 -4.79 0.15 -6.62
N PRO A 152 -4.28 -1.05 -6.92
CA PRO A 152 -2.99 -1.22 -7.60
C PRO A 152 -2.91 -0.50 -8.95
N SER A 153 -3.99 -0.46 -9.73
CA SER A 153 -4.04 0.22 -11.03
C SER A 153 -3.92 1.75 -10.87
N ALA A 154 -4.61 2.32 -9.89
CA ALA A 154 -4.51 3.74 -9.55
C ALA A 154 -3.11 4.10 -9.05
N ALA A 155 -2.54 3.30 -8.15
CA ALA A 155 -1.18 3.48 -7.65
C ALA A 155 -0.14 3.48 -8.78
N MET A 156 -0.23 2.53 -9.71
CA MET A 156 0.64 2.50 -10.89
C MET A 156 0.45 3.72 -11.81
N ALA A 157 -0.78 4.25 -11.92
CA ALA A 157 -1.04 5.47 -12.67
C ALA A 157 -0.35 6.68 -12.01
N HIS A 158 -0.45 6.83 -10.70
CA HIS A 158 0.22 7.90 -9.93
C HIS A 158 1.74 7.88 -10.12
N VAL A 159 2.37 6.69 -10.05
CA VAL A 159 3.81 6.56 -10.28
C VAL A 159 4.19 6.99 -11.71
N ARG A 160 3.41 6.57 -12.73
CA ARG A 160 3.68 6.99 -14.12
C ARG A 160 3.52 8.50 -14.33
N GLU A 161 2.48 9.10 -13.75
CA GLU A 161 2.28 10.55 -13.79
C GLU A 161 3.42 11.29 -13.08
N TYR A 162 3.92 10.74 -11.99
CA TYR A 162 5.07 11.30 -11.29
C TYR A 162 6.32 11.29 -12.17
N VAL A 163 6.60 10.21 -12.90
CA VAL A 163 7.69 10.15 -13.88
C VAL A 163 7.54 11.23 -14.98
N VAL A 164 6.32 11.50 -15.45
CA VAL A 164 6.05 12.60 -16.40
C VAL A 164 6.40 13.96 -15.78
N ARG A 165 6.08 14.17 -14.51
CA ARG A 165 6.47 15.40 -13.78
C ARG A 165 7.98 15.52 -13.63
N LEU A 166 8.67 14.42 -13.27
CA LEU A 166 10.12 14.39 -13.17
C LEU A 166 10.79 14.80 -14.49
N ARG A 167 10.28 14.33 -15.64
CA ARG A 167 10.74 14.76 -16.96
C ARG A 167 10.52 16.26 -17.19
N ARG A 168 9.30 16.72 -16.96
CA ARG A 168 8.93 18.14 -17.16
C ARG A 168 9.80 19.10 -16.34
N HIS A 169 10.19 18.69 -15.15
CA HIS A 169 11.04 19.47 -14.24
C HIS A 169 12.54 19.17 -14.41
N GLY A 170 12.94 18.41 -15.47
CA GLY A 170 14.32 18.14 -15.83
C GLY A 170 15.08 17.26 -14.83
N TRP A 171 14.40 16.38 -14.10
CA TRP A 171 15.00 15.33 -13.28
C TRP A 171 15.39 14.10 -14.09
N ILE A 172 14.90 13.99 -15.32
CA ILE A 172 15.21 12.93 -16.29
C ILE A 172 15.61 13.64 -17.57
N THR A 173 16.82 13.33 -18.10
CA THR A 173 17.35 13.90 -19.35
C THR A 173 17.00 13.00 -20.54
N GLU A 174 16.97 13.57 -21.76
CA GLU A 174 16.70 12.84 -23.01
C GLU A 174 17.67 11.69 -23.25
N SER A 175 18.95 11.83 -22.82
CA SER A 175 19.97 10.80 -22.99
C SER A 175 19.81 9.58 -22.08
N GLY A 176 18.98 9.69 -21.02
CA GLY A 176 18.66 8.60 -20.05
C GLY A 176 17.20 8.21 -20.06
N GLU A 177 16.44 8.64 -21.07
CA GLU A 177 14.99 8.51 -21.08
C GLU A 177 14.54 7.07 -21.34
N ALA A 178 13.91 6.46 -20.32
CA ALA A 178 13.21 5.20 -20.48
C ALA A 178 11.98 5.38 -21.39
N SER A 179 11.76 4.45 -22.31
CA SER A 179 10.56 4.43 -23.15
C SER A 179 9.26 4.33 -22.32
N PRO A 180 8.10 4.72 -22.86
CA PRO A 180 6.82 4.56 -22.14
C PRO A 180 6.54 3.11 -21.70
N GLY A 181 7.05 2.11 -22.44
CA GLY A 181 6.97 0.69 -22.09
C GLY A 181 7.83 0.36 -20.88
N GLU A 182 9.07 0.84 -20.85
CA GLU A 182 9.99 0.66 -19.73
C GLU A 182 9.49 1.35 -18.46
N VAL A 183 8.94 2.56 -18.57
CA VAL A 183 8.32 3.26 -17.43
C VAL A 183 7.16 2.45 -16.85
N ARG A 184 6.31 1.86 -17.69
CA ARG A 184 5.22 0.98 -17.22
C ARG A 184 5.78 -0.27 -16.53
N ALA A 185 6.78 -0.92 -17.12
CA ALA A 185 7.42 -2.09 -16.54
C ALA A 185 8.10 -1.74 -15.20
N ALA A 186 8.82 -0.63 -15.12
CA ALA A 186 9.48 -0.18 -13.90
C ALA A 186 8.45 0.12 -12.78
N ALA A 187 7.32 0.79 -13.11
CA ALA A 187 6.24 1.03 -12.15
C ALA A 187 5.63 -0.28 -11.65
N THR A 188 5.40 -1.25 -12.55
CA THR A 188 4.90 -2.58 -12.18
C THR A 188 5.91 -3.32 -11.28
N MET A 189 7.20 -3.25 -11.58
CA MET A 189 8.25 -3.86 -10.75
C MET A 189 8.32 -3.23 -9.36
N LEU A 190 8.27 -1.89 -9.27
CA LEU A 190 8.26 -1.19 -7.99
C LEU A 190 7.06 -1.61 -7.14
N MET A 191 5.85 -1.52 -7.69
CA MET A 191 4.64 -1.87 -6.95
C MET A 191 4.56 -3.36 -6.63
N GLY A 192 5.04 -4.23 -7.55
CA GLY A 192 5.16 -5.66 -7.30
C GLY A 192 6.13 -5.99 -6.16
N ALA A 193 7.27 -5.30 -6.07
CA ALA A 193 8.22 -5.47 -4.97
C ALA A 193 7.63 -4.99 -3.63
N VAL A 194 6.99 -3.82 -3.60
CA VAL A 194 6.29 -3.30 -2.41
C VAL A 194 5.18 -4.24 -1.96
N PHE A 195 4.39 -4.75 -2.91
CA PHE A 195 3.33 -5.73 -2.65
C PHE A 195 3.91 -7.04 -2.10
N ALA A 196 4.92 -7.61 -2.75
CA ALA A 196 5.54 -8.86 -2.32
C ALA A 196 6.13 -8.75 -0.90
N ASP A 197 6.79 -7.64 -0.59
CA ASP A 197 7.32 -7.36 0.74
C ASP A 197 6.20 -7.23 1.77
N GLY A 198 5.22 -6.37 1.53
CA GLY A 198 4.08 -6.14 2.41
C GLY A 198 3.27 -7.41 2.68
N MET A 199 3.09 -8.26 1.67
CA MET A 199 2.28 -9.47 1.77
C MET A 199 3.01 -10.68 2.35
N ASN A 200 4.33 -10.82 2.14
CA ASN A 200 5.00 -12.10 2.39
C ASN A 200 6.08 -12.06 3.49
N ARG A 201 6.48 -10.89 3.99
CA ARG A 201 7.55 -10.76 4.98
C ARG A 201 7.30 -11.57 6.27
N ASP A 202 6.06 -11.76 6.68
CA ASP A 202 5.69 -12.53 7.87
C ASP A 202 5.73 -14.06 7.66
N ILE A 203 5.54 -14.53 6.43
CA ILE A 203 5.54 -15.97 6.07
C ILE A 203 6.84 -16.41 5.40
N MET A 204 7.60 -15.48 4.83
CA MET A 204 8.89 -15.74 4.17
C MET A 204 10.02 -14.85 4.74
N PRO A 205 10.31 -14.89 6.05
CA PRO A 205 11.26 -13.96 6.68
C PRO A 205 12.68 -14.11 6.12
N THR A 206 13.05 -15.27 5.61
CA THR A 206 14.36 -15.52 4.98
C THR A 206 14.53 -14.82 3.62
N MET A 207 13.43 -14.49 2.94
CA MET A 207 13.46 -13.75 1.68
C MET A 207 13.57 -12.24 1.90
N PHE A 208 13.02 -11.73 3.00
CA PHE A 208 12.94 -10.30 3.34
C PHE A 208 13.75 -10.01 4.61
N THR A 209 15.07 -10.16 4.54
CA THR A 209 15.97 -10.09 5.70
C THR A 209 16.32 -8.68 6.15
N GLN A 210 16.25 -7.69 5.27
CA GLN A 210 16.58 -6.30 5.60
C GLN A 210 15.39 -5.60 6.29
N PRO A 211 15.64 -4.59 7.15
CA PRO A 211 14.59 -3.75 7.72
C PRO A 211 13.73 -3.09 6.64
N VAL A 212 12.43 -2.93 6.90
CA VAL A 212 11.47 -2.35 5.93
C VAL A 212 11.92 -0.99 5.37
N PRO A 213 12.38 0.00 6.19
CA PRO A 213 12.77 1.31 5.65
C PRO A 213 13.95 1.21 4.66
N GLU A 214 14.92 0.33 4.95
CA GLU A 214 16.08 0.12 4.08
C GLU A 214 15.68 -0.57 2.78
N THR A 215 14.81 -1.56 2.87
CA THR A 215 14.26 -2.29 1.71
C THR A 215 13.49 -1.36 0.78
N LEU A 216 12.55 -0.57 1.32
CA LEU A 216 11.75 0.36 0.53
C LEU A 216 12.62 1.42 -0.13
N ARG A 217 13.62 1.97 0.58
CA ARG A 217 14.59 2.90 0.00
C ARG A 217 15.38 2.26 -1.14
N ALA A 218 15.77 1.00 -1.01
CA ALA A 218 16.47 0.27 -2.08
C ALA A 218 15.57 0.11 -3.31
N TYR A 219 14.30 -0.27 -3.15
CA TYR A 219 13.34 -0.38 -4.25
C TYR A 219 13.16 0.96 -4.99
N VAL A 220 12.99 2.04 -4.24
CA VAL A 220 12.88 3.41 -4.78
C VAL A 220 14.12 3.79 -5.59
N ARG A 221 15.33 3.55 -5.06
CA ARG A 221 16.57 3.86 -5.76
C ARG A 221 16.75 3.05 -7.05
N ILE A 222 16.39 1.76 -7.02
CA ILE A 222 16.44 0.90 -8.20
C ILE A 222 15.48 1.45 -9.28
N PHE A 223 14.26 1.80 -8.87
CA PHE A 223 13.26 2.39 -9.77
C PHE A 223 13.75 3.71 -10.38
N LEU A 224 14.20 4.66 -9.56
CA LEU A 224 14.67 5.98 -10.04
C LEU A 224 15.89 5.88 -10.97
N ARG A 225 16.80 4.93 -10.71
CA ARG A 225 17.89 4.61 -11.64
C ARG A 225 17.35 4.07 -12.96
N GLY A 226 16.40 3.14 -12.90
CA GLY A 226 15.77 2.54 -14.07
C GLY A 226 15.07 3.53 -14.99
N VAL A 227 14.50 4.60 -14.43
CA VAL A 227 13.85 5.69 -15.20
C VAL A 227 14.80 6.87 -15.50
N GLY A 228 16.07 6.83 -15.06
CA GLY A 228 17.08 7.85 -15.34
C GLY A 228 17.09 9.05 -14.39
N ALA A 229 16.27 9.04 -13.33
CA ALA A 229 16.12 10.21 -12.44
C ALA A 229 17.30 10.44 -11.48
N LEU A 230 17.93 9.38 -10.96
CA LEU A 230 19.01 9.51 -9.97
C LEU A 230 20.35 10.02 -10.57
N GLN A 231 20.59 9.79 -11.84
CA GLN A 231 21.81 10.29 -12.49
C GLN A 231 21.83 11.82 -12.54
N GLU A 232 20.69 12.43 -12.79
CA GLU A 232 20.55 13.88 -12.85
C GLU A 232 20.62 14.55 -11.48
N GLN A 233 20.16 13.90 -10.43
CA GLN A 233 20.28 14.40 -9.06
C GLN A 233 21.75 14.60 -8.65
N ALA A 234 22.63 13.64 -8.99
CA ALA A 234 24.06 13.76 -8.77
C ALA A 234 24.69 14.90 -9.59
N HIS A 235 24.27 15.08 -10.85
CA HIS A 235 24.74 16.17 -11.71
C HIS A 235 24.27 17.55 -11.24
N ARG A 236 23.03 17.67 -10.74
CA ARG A 236 22.52 18.93 -10.17
C ARG A 236 23.26 19.31 -8.89
N ALA A 237 23.47 18.36 -7.99
CA ALA A 237 24.25 18.58 -6.77
C ALA A 237 25.69 19.02 -7.09
N ALA A 238 26.34 18.38 -8.05
CA ALA A 238 27.68 18.76 -8.50
C ALA A 238 27.73 20.18 -9.08
N ARG A 239 26.77 20.57 -9.94
CA ARG A 239 26.66 21.92 -10.52
C ARG A 239 26.41 22.99 -9.45
N THR A 240 25.58 22.71 -8.46
CA THR A 240 25.32 23.66 -7.35
C THR A 240 26.58 23.91 -6.52
N ILE A 241 27.35 22.85 -6.22
CA ILE A 241 28.62 22.95 -5.50
C ILE A 241 29.66 23.77 -6.31
N GLU A 242 29.72 23.58 -7.62
CA GLU A 242 30.64 24.29 -8.49
C GLU A 242 30.29 25.78 -8.63
N GLN A 243 29.00 26.11 -8.71
CA GLN A 243 28.49 27.48 -8.70
C GLN A 243 28.75 28.21 -7.37
N GLN A 244 28.61 27.53 -6.23
CA GLN A 244 28.96 28.09 -4.94
C GLN A 244 30.45 28.34 -4.75
N LYS A 245 31.30 27.48 -5.30
CA LYS A 245 32.76 27.66 -5.31
C LYS A 245 33.19 28.87 -6.16
N THR A 246 32.62 29.04 -7.36
CA THR A 246 32.92 30.16 -8.25
C THR A 246 32.40 31.49 -7.69
N SER A 247 31.26 31.51 -7.01
CA SER A 247 30.73 32.72 -6.37
C SER A 247 31.54 33.18 -5.15
N ASN A 248 32.24 32.27 -4.49
CA ASN A 248 33.10 32.58 -3.33
C ASN A 248 34.53 32.95 -3.69
N THR A 249 34.88 32.90 -4.98
CA THR A 249 36.27 33.15 -5.48
C THR A 249 36.41 34.52 -6.17
N VAL A 250 35.45 35.45 -6.02
CA VAL A 250 35.59 36.82 -6.48
C VAL A 250 36.45 37.58 -5.48
N PRO A 251 37.72 37.96 -5.83
CA PRO A 251 38.56 38.74 -4.93
C PRO A 251 38.07 40.19 -4.85
N LYS A 252 38.14 40.75 -3.63
CA LYS A 252 37.98 42.16 -3.37
C LYS A 252 39.10 42.99 -3.99
#